data_6a51e869e4ebfc4b13ed9ef66c8f7d5b
#
_entry.id   6a51e869e4ebfc4b13ed9ef66c8f7d5b
#
_cell.length_a   1.000
_cell.length_b   1.000
_cell.length_c   1.000
_cell.angle_alpha   90.00
_cell.angle_beta   90.00
_cell.angle_gamma   90.00
#
_symmetry.space_group_name_H-M   'P 1'
#
loop_
_entity.id
_entity.type
_entity.pdbx_description
1 polymer ?
#
loop_
_entity_poly.entity_id
_entity_poly.type
_entity_poly.pdbx_seq_one_letter_code
_entity_poly.pdbx_strand_id
1 'polypeptide(L)'
;VIIITGKGSCFCAGYDLSYDNSKDLPYHASKTDGFWPRHVVEGAFKIWDLSTPVIAEVHGYCLAGGTELAASCDLVYCSDDAELGYPVVRSMSPPDNQFFPWLLGMRNAMEMMLTGETITGKQAAENGFANKSFSAEILSKEVEKIASKVAKVPSDIQAINKRSIHRQMEIMGMRDGITAGTELQALAMHSNSTKEHLKELSSGLKEALDKR
;
A
#
# COMPACT_ATOMS: atom_id res chain seq x y z
N VAL A 1 3.17 -19.90 -4.35
CA VAL A 1 3.29 -18.66 -3.58
C VAL A 1 4.20 -17.68 -4.31
N ILE A 2 3.87 -16.41 -4.26
CA ILE A 2 4.64 -15.31 -4.85
C ILE A 2 5.21 -14.48 -3.70
N ILE A 3 6.49 -14.07 -3.80
CA ILE A 3 7.10 -13.10 -2.88
C ILE A 3 7.37 -11.83 -3.69
N ILE A 4 6.87 -10.69 -3.19
CA ILE A 4 7.18 -9.36 -3.73
C ILE A 4 8.17 -8.72 -2.77
N THR A 5 9.32 -8.31 -3.27
CA THR A 5 10.36 -7.61 -2.50
C THR A 5 10.95 -6.48 -3.31
N GLY A 6 11.53 -5.49 -2.67
CA GLY A 6 12.23 -4.39 -3.31
C GLY A 6 13.66 -4.78 -3.71
N LYS A 7 14.16 -4.24 -4.84
CA LYS A 7 15.56 -4.35 -5.20
C LYS A 7 16.34 -3.16 -4.64
N GLY A 8 17.39 -3.43 -3.88
CA GLY A 8 18.23 -2.37 -3.31
C GLY A 8 17.90 -2.07 -1.86
N SER A 9 17.85 -0.79 -1.49
CA SER A 9 17.78 -0.35 -0.09
C SER A 9 16.37 -0.28 0.50
N CYS A 10 15.34 -0.39 -0.31
CA CYS A 10 13.96 -0.29 0.18
C CYS A 10 12.97 -1.10 -0.65
N PHE A 11 11.80 -1.36 -0.06
CA PHE A 11 10.70 -2.04 -0.72
C PHE A 11 10.09 -1.17 -1.82
N CYS A 12 9.53 -0.02 -1.47
CA CYS A 12 8.94 0.92 -2.42
C CYS A 12 8.65 2.25 -1.71
N ALA A 13 9.15 3.35 -2.24
CA ALA A 13 8.91 4.69 -1.69
C ALA A 13 7.66 5.40 -2.27
N GLY A 14 6.88 4.73 -3.09
CA GLY A 14 5.67 5.27 -3.72
C GLY A 14 5.83 5.56 -5.20
N TYR A 15 4.95 6.40 -5.72
CA TYR A 15 4.94 6.78 -7.14
C TYR A 15 6.11 7.69 -7.49
N ASP A 16 6.60 7.59 -8.72
CA ASP A 16 7.62 8.49 -9.25
C ASP A 16 7.02 9.89 -9.46
N LEU A 17 7.45 10.83 -8.62
CA LEU A 17 7.01 12.23 -8.67
C LEU A 17 7.80 13.08 -9.68
N SER A 18 8.86 12.52 -10.29
CA SER A 18 9.68 13.24 -11.28
C SER A 18 9.09 13.20 -12.70
N TYR A 19 8.07 12.39 -12.92
CA TYR A 19 7.49 12.09 -14.22
C TYR A 19 5.99 12.34 -14.26
N ASP A 20 5.50 12.95 -15.35
CA ASP A 20 4.07 13.08 -15.60
C ASP A 20 3.49 11.77 -16.11
N ASN A 21 3.10 10.92 -15.19
CA ASN A 21 2.50 9.62 -15.48
C ASN A 21 1.16 9.70 -16.23
N SER A 22 0.58 10.91 -16.32
CA SER A 22 -0.76 11.10 -16.91
C SER A 22 -0.83 10.71 -18.39
N LYS A 23 0.28 10.72 -19.09
CA LYS A 23 0.34 10.47 -20.53
C LYS A 23 0.50 9.00 -20.90
N ASP A 24 1.03 8.18 -20.00
CA ASP A 24 1.39 6.80 -20.28
C ASP A 24 0.44 5.76 -19.67
N LEU A 25 -0.55 6.22 -18.90
CA LEU A 25 -1.50 5.35 -18.24
C LEU A 25 -2.70 5.08 -19.16
N PRO A 26 -2.84 3.87 -19.69
CA PRO A 26 -3.94 3.53 -20.60
C PRO A 26 -5.32 3.59 -19.92
N TYR A 27 -5.33 3.76 -18.60
CA TYR A 27 -6.53 3.81 -17.76
C TYR A 27 -6.76 5.18 -17.14
N HIS A 28 -6.14 6.22 -17.68
CA HIS A 28 -6.57 7.55 -17.33
C HIS A 28 -8.06 7.60 -17.62
N ALA A 29 -8.82 7.69 -16.54
CA ALA A 29 -10.26 7.79 -16.63
C ALA A 29 -10.57 8.89 -17.63
N SER A 30 -11.39 8.58 -18.59
CA SER A 30 -11.91 9.57 -19.50
C SER A 30 -12.58 10.68 -18.67
N LYS A 31 -12.72 11.86 -19.24
CA LYS A 31 -13.48 12.96 -18.60
C LYS A 31 -14.90 12.54 -18.23
N THR A 32 -15.42 11.46 -18.83
CA THR A 32 -16.74 10.89 -18.60
C THR A 32 -16.79 9.96 -17.39
N ASP A 33 -15.68 9.28 -17.06
CA ASP A 33 -15.64 8.31 -15.96
C ASP A 33 -15.15 8.92 -14.64
N GLY A 34 -14.82 10.20 -14.64
CA GLY A 34 -14.13 10.84 -13.52
C GLY A 34 -12.63 10.54 -13.51
N PHE A 35 -11.85 11.33 -12.79
CA PHE A 35 -10.41 11.12 -12.61
C PHE A 35 -10.16 10.06 -11.55
N TRP A 36 -10.48 8.81 -11.85
CA TRP A 36 -10.15 7.71 -10.96
C TRP A 36 -8.77 7.17 -11.30
N PRO A 37 -7.88 6.96 -10.37
CA PRO A 37 -6.71 6.14 -10.61
C PRO A 37 -7.13 4.65 -10.61
N ARG A 38 -8.01 4.30 -11.54
CA ARG A 38 -8.55 2.94 -11.70
C ARG A 38 -7.46 1.89 -11.73
N HIS A 39 -6.34 2.20 -12.39
CA HIS A 39 -5.18 1.31 -12.44
C HIS A 39 -4.61 0.98 -11.06
N VAL A 40 -4.65 1.89 -10.10
CA VAL A 40 -4.17 1.67 -8.73
C VAL A 40 -5.10 0.69 -8.02
N VAL A 41 -6.39 0.99 -8.03
CA VAL A 41 -7.43 0.17 -7.39
C VAL A 41 -7.52 -1.20 -8.05
N GLU A 42 -7.58 -1.26 -9.38
CA GLU A 42 -7.63 -2.51 -10.14
C GLU A 42 -6.35 -3.32 -9.97
N GLY A 43 -5.18 -2.67 -9.88
CA GLY A 43 -3.90 -3.31 -9.61
C GLY A 43 -3.86 -3.98 -8.24
N ALA A 44 -4.30 -3.28 -7.20
CA ALA A 44 -4.40 -3.82 -5.84
C ALA A 44 -5.37 -5.03 -5.79
N PHE A 45 -6.54 -4.90 -6.40
CA PHE A 45 -7.50 -6.01 -6.44
C PHE A 45 -7.10 -7.16 -7.34
N LYS A 46 -6.23 -6.95 -8.35
CA LYS A 46 -5.63 -8.08 -9.08
C LYS A 46 -4.78 -8.96 -8.17
N ILE A 47 -4.00 -8.36 -7.26
CA ILE A 47 -3.23 -9.12 -6.27
C ILE A 47 -4.18 -9.84 -5.30
N TRP A 48 -5.17 -9.13 -4.80
CA TRP A 48 -6.21 -9.67 -3.93
C TRP A 48 -6.94 -10.87 -4.55
N ASP A 49 -7.34 -10.76 -5.81
CA ASP A 49 -8.15 -11.77 -6.51
C ASP A 49 -7.32 -12.96 -7.06
N LEU A 50 -5.98 -12.91 -6.99
CA LEU A 50 -5.15 -14.07 -7.36
C LEU A 50 -5.51 -15.29 -6.51
N SER A 51 -5.59 -16.45 -7.12
CA SER A 51 -5.72 -17.74 -6.40
C SER A 51 -4.43 -18.10 -5.66
N THR A 52 -3.28 -17.64 -6.15
CA THR A 52 -1.97 -17.87 -5.56
C THR A 52 -1.72 -16.89 -4.42
N PRO A 53 -1.29 -17.36 -3.22
CA PRO A 53 -0.90 -16.48 -2.13
C PRO A 53 0.27 -15.57 -2.49
N VAL A 54 0.19 -14.31 -2.06
CA VAL A 54 1.22 -13.28 -2.28
C VAL A 54 1.74 -12.78 -0.92
N ILE A 55 3.05 -12.76 -0.78
CA ILE A 55 3.77 -12.30 0.40
C ILE A 55 4.52 -11.01 0.05
N ALA A 56 4.35 -9.95 0.84
CA ALA A 56 5.23 -8.79 0.81
C ALA A 56 6.39 -8.98 1.80
N GLU A 57 7.62 -8.90 1.29
CA GLU A 57 8.85 -8.87 2.07
C GLU A 57 9.37 -7.43 2.09
N VAL A 58 9.11 -6.73 3.18
CA VAL A 58 9.28 -5.28 3.32
C VAL A 58 10.55 -4.95 4.07
N HIS A 59 11.45 -4.16 3.47
CA HIS A 59 12.65 -3.63 4.10
C HIS A 59 12.84 -2.15 3.71
N GLY A 60 13.51 -1.39 4.56
CA GLY A 60 13.70 0.04 4.35
C GLY A 60 12.36 0.78 4.19
N TYR A 61 12.26 1.65 3.22
CA TYR A 61 11.05 2.43 3.00
C TYR A 61 9.93 1.63 2.32
N CYS A 62 8.74 1.72 2.89
CA CYS A 62 7.48 1.24 2.33
C CYS A 62 6.45 2.35 2.49
N LEU A 63 6.46 3.32 1.57
CA LEU A 63 5.73 4.57 1.72
C LEU A 63 4.72 4.78 0.60
N ALA A 64 3.65 5.50 0.90
CA ALA A 64 2.63 5.90 -0.08
C ALA A 64 2.09 4.69 -0.88
N GLY A 65 2.15 4.71 -2.20
CA GLY A 65 1.77 3.58 -3.06
C GLY A 65 2.51 2.27 -2.74
N GLY A 66 3.71 2.35 -2.15
CA GLY A 66 4.43 1.17 -1.65
C GLY A 66 3.70 0.51 -0.47
N THR A 67 3.14 1.31 0.44
CA THR A 67 2.35 0.78 1.56
C THR A 67 1.01 0.20 1.06
N GLU A 68 0.39 0.80 0.05
CA GLU A 68 -0.80 0.24 -0.59
C GLU A 68 -0.52 -1.09 -1.28
N LEU A 69 0.63 -1.21 -1.95
CA LEU A 69 1.07 -2.45 -2.57
C LEU A 69 1.28 -3.56 -1.52
N ALA A 70 1.98 -3.25 -0.41
CA ALA A 70 2.16 -4.19 0.68
C ALA A 70 0.81 -4.61 1.29
N ALA A 71 -0.09 -3.65 1.51
CA ALA A 71 -1.43 -3.87 2.07
C ALA A 71 -2.34 -4.74 1.18
N SER A 72 -2.10 -4.75 -0.14
CA SER A 72 -2.84 -5.61 -1.08
C SER A 72 -2.39 -7.07 -1.09
N CYS A 73 -1.24 -7.38 -0.47
CA CYS A 73 -0.73 -8.74 -0.36
C CYS A 73 -1.44 -9.52 0.76
N ASP A 74 -1.42 -10.84 0.67
CA ASP A 74 -2.07 -11.71 1.66
C ASP A 74 -1.31 -11.77 3.00
N LEU A 75 0.01 -11.69 2.93
CA LEU A 75 0.89 -11.73 4.09
C LEU A 75 1.97 -10.64 3.95
N VAL A 76 2.29 -9.99 5.06
CA VAL A 76 3.31 -8.94 5.11
C VAL A 76 4.32 -9.28 6.20
N TYR A 77 5.60 -9.29 5.85
CA TYR A 77 6.71 -9.45 6.77
C TYR A 77 7.69 -8.31 6.58
N CYS A 78 8.14 -7.71 7.68
CA CYS A 78 8.97 -6.50 7.64
C CYS A 78 10.33 -6.72 8.29
N SER A 79 11.35 -5.95 7.88
CA SER A 79 12.48 -5.73 8.75
C SER A 79 12.05 -4.87 9.96
N ASP A 80 12.66 -5.10 11.12
CA ASP A 80 12.32 -4.40 12.37
C ASP A 80 12.41 -2.88 12.23
N ASP A 81 13.35 -2.41 11.43
CA ASP A 81 13.69 -1.02 11.14
C ASP A 81 13.04 -0.46 9.87
N ALA A 82 12.23 -1.24 9.17
CA ALA A 82 11.47 -0.73 8.03
C ALA A 82 10.59 0.46 8.43
N GLU A 83 10.43 1.42 7.53
CA GLU A 83 9.53 2.56 7.72
C GLU A 83 8.32 2.42 6.81
N LEU A 84 7.14 2.30 7.43
CA LEU A 84 5.88 2.12 6.72
C LEU A 84 4.94 3.30 6.99
N GLY A 85 4.26 3.80 5.95
CA GLY A 85 3.29 4.86 6.17
C GLY A 85 2.83 5.56 4.90
N TYR A 86 2.03 6.62 5.11
CA TYR A 86 1.47 7.40 4.03
C TYR A 86 1.71 8.91 4.21
N PRO A 87 2.97 9.38 4.17
CA PRO A 87 3.31 10.80 4.42
C PRO A 87 2.69 11.77 3.41
N VAL A 88 2.17 11.27 2.29
CA VAL A 88 1.46 12.05 1.25
C VAL A 88 0.27 12.84 1.81
N VAL A 89 -0.35 12.38 2.90
CA VAL A 89 -1.46 13.09 3.57
C VAL A 89 -1.09 14.47 4.08
N ARG A 90 0.21 14.74 4.29
CA ARG A 90 0.67 16.07 4.75
C ARG A 90 0.49 17.16 3.71
N SER A 91 0.37 16.81 2.44
CA SER A 91 0.43 17.79 1.36
C SER A 91 -0.47 17.52 0.16
N MET A 92 -0.97 16.32 -0.02
CA MET A 92 -1.71 15.97 -1.23
C MET A 92 -3.07 15.34 -0.94
N SER A 93 -3.10 14.06 -0.53
CA SER A 93 -4.34 13.30 -0.52
C SER A 93 -4.29 12.11 0.42
N PRO A 94 -5.45 11.58 0.84
CA PRO A 94 -5.53 10.25 1.41
C PRO A 94 -5.15 9.18 0.35
N PRO A 95 -4.94 7.92 0.78
CA PRO A 95 -4.64 6.81 -0.11
C PRO A 95 -5.74 6.55 -1.15
N ASP A 96 -5.34 6.13 -2.34
CA ASP A 96 -6.25 5.60 -3.35
C ASP A 96 -6.94 4.32 -2.87
N ASN A 97 -6.17 3.44 -2.24
CA ASN A 97 -6.64 2.19 -1.68
C ASN A 97 -6.66 2.28 -0.15
N GLN A 98 -7.80 2.59 0.44
CA GLN A 98 -7.91 2.79 1.89
C GLN A 98 -7.94 1.46 2.67
N PHE A 99 -6.81 0.74 2.69
CA PHE A 99 -6.63 -0.48 3.47
C PHE A 99 -6.43 -0.22 4.98
N PHE A 100 -5.94 0.95 5.35
CA PHE A 100 -5.44 1.20 6.71
C PHE A 100 -6.47 0.97 7.82
N PRO A 101 -7.74 1.42 7.73
CA PRO A 101 -8.73 1.15 8.79
C PRO A 101 -8.99 -0.34 9.01
N TRP A 102 -8.86 -1.14 7.94
CA TRP A 102 -9.09 -2.59 7.98
C TRP A 102 -7.94 -3.35 8.62
N LEU A 103 -6.70 -2.89 8.39
CA LEU A 103 -5.49 -3.57 8.85
C LEU A 103 -5.00 -3.04 10.20
N LEU A 104 -5.09 -1.73 10.45
CA LEU A 104 -4.58 -1.07 11.64
C LEU A 104 -5.67 -0.80 12.69
N GLY A 105 -6.94 -0.96 12.32
CA GLY A 105 -8.05 -0.45 13.10
C GLY A 105 -8.16 1.09 13.04
N MET A 106 -9.31 1.61 13.46
CA MET A 106 -9.65 3.03 13.27
C MET A 106 -8.64 3.99 13.92
N ARG A 107 -8.15 3.71 15.14
CA ARG A 107 -7.31 4.66 15.88
C ARG A 107 -5.92 4.82 15.26
N ASN A 108 -5.22 3.73 14.99
CA ASN A 108 -3.90 3.78 14.36
C ASN A 108 -3.97 4.33 12.94
N ALA A 109 -5.01 3.95 12.18
CA ALA A 109 -5.24 4.52 10.86
C ALA A 109 -5.50 6.04 10.91
N MET A 110 -6.29 6.50 11.88
CA MET A 110 -6.57 7.93 12.07
C MET A 110 -5.30 8.72 12.43
N GLU A 111 -4.49 8.18 13.34
CA GLU A 111 -3.21 8.82 13.71
C GLU A 111 -2.29 8.94 12.49
N MET A 112 -2.08 7.86 11.75
CA MET A 112 -1.26 7.86 10.52
C MET A 112 -1.80 8.86 9.47
N MET A 113 -3.12 8.90 9.27
CA MET A 113 -3.74 9.78 8.26
C MET A 113 -3.77 11.26 8.66
N LEU A 114 -3.79 11.58 9.95
CA LEU A 114 -3.82 12.97 10.43
C LEU A 114 -2.42 13.56 10.63
N THR A 115 -1.45 12.74 10.97
CA THR A 115 -0.07 13.19 11.22
C THR A 115 0.84 13.00 10.01
N GLY A 116 0.56 11.98 9.20
CA GLY A 116 1.47 11.51 8.14
C GLY A 116 2.74 10.84 8.70
N GLU A 117 2.78 10.55 10.02
CA GLU A 117 3.91 9.85 10.63
C GLU A 117 4.02 8.41 10.13
N THR A 118 5.25 7.92 10.04
CA THR A 118 5.55 6.54 9.71
C THR A 118 5.60 5.68 10.97
N ILE A 119 5.42 4.39 10.79
CA ILE A 119 5.60 3.40 11.84
C ILE A 119 6.77 2.47 11.48
N THR A 120 7.46 1.94 12.49
CA THR A 120 8.51 0.95 12.28
C THR A 120 7.92 -0.41 11.90
N GLY A 121 8.75 -1.31 11.32
CA GLY A 121 8.33 -2.68 11.05
C GLY A 121 7.87 -3.42 12.30
N LYS A 122 8.49 -3.16 13.47
CA LYS A 122 8.02 -3.68 14.76
C LYS A 122 6.61 -3.20 15.10
N GLN A 123 6.37 -1.90 15.00
CA GLN A 123 5.05 -1.32 15.24
C GLN A 123 4.01 -1.82 14.22
N ALA A 124 4.41 -2.01 12.96
CA ALA A 124 3.53 -2.58 11.93
C ALA A 124 3.08 -4.01 12.29
N ALA A 125 3.97 -4.82 12.87
CA ALA A 125 3.63 -6.15 13.36
C ALA A 125 2.75 -6.10 14.63
N GLU A 126 3.03 -5.19 15.55
CA GLU A 126 2.24 -4.98 16.78
C GLU A 126 0.82 -4.47 16.47
N ASN A 127 0.69 -3.60 15.49
CA ASN A 127 -0.58 -2.97 15.11
C ASN A 127 -1.43 -3.80 14.12
N GLY A 128 -0.90 -4.92 13.62
CA GLY A 128 -1.62 -5.83 12.71
C GLY A 128 -1.51 -5.51 11.23
N PHE A 129 -0.73 -4.49 10.83
CA PHE A 129 -0.42 -4.25 9.42
C PHE A 129 0.47 -5.33 8.83
N ALA A 130 1.47 -5.78 9.59
CA ALA A 130 2.33 -6.89 9.21
C ALA A 130 2.07 -8.11 10.10
N ASN A 131 2.30 -9.31 9.53
CA ASN A 131 2.18 -10.56 10.27
C ASN A 131 3.27 -10.71 11.35
N LYS A 132 4.50 -10.29 11.02
CA LYS A 132 5.68 -10.30 11.92
C LYS A 132 6.75 -9.36 11.40
N SER A 133 7.65 -8.95 12.29
CA SER A 133 8.92 -8.33 11.92
C SER A 133 10.10 -9.22 12.34
N PHE A 134 11.23 -9.00 11.68
CA PHE A 134 12.49 -9.70 11.92
C PHE A 134 13.65 -8.71 11.78
N SER A 135 14.81 -9.01 12.33
CA SER A 135 16.00 -8.20 11.99
C SER A 135 16.29 -8.29 10.50
N ALA A 136 16.81 -7.22 9.90
CA ALA A 136 17.03 -7.11 8.44
C ALA A 136 17.88 -8.28 7.90
N GLU A 137 18.86 -8.75 8.69
CA GLU A 137 19.80 -9.82 8.29
C GLU A 137 19.13 -11.19 8.10
N ILE A 138 18.00 -11.43 8.79
CA ILE A 138 17.33 -12.73 8.72
C ILE A 138 15.97 -12.68 8.01
N LEU A 139 15.48 -11.48 7.63
CA LEU A 139 14.16 -11.29 7.04
C LEU A 139 13.93 -12.24 5.87
N SER A 140 14.73 -12.19 4.83
CA SER A 140 14.56 -13.04 3.63
C SER A 140 14.54 -14.52 3.96
N LYS A 141 15.45 -14.98 4.84
CA LYS A 141 15.50 -16.37 5.27
C LYS A 141 14.22 -16.81 5.98
N GLU A 142 13.67 -15.95 6.84
CA GLU A 142 12.42 -16.25 7.54
C GLU A 142 11.22 -16.22 6.61
N VAL A 143 11.17 -15.26 5.67
CA VAL A 143 10.13 -15.19 4.63
C VAL A 143 10.16 -16.44 3.73
N GLU A 144 11.34 -16.89 3.30
CA GLU A 144 11.48 -18.13 2.51
C GLU A 144 10.99 -19.36 3.27
N LYS A 145 11.28 -19.47 4.59
CA LYS A 145 10.75 -20.56 5.42
C LYS A 145 9.23 -20.54 5.48
N ILE A 146 8.63 -19.35 5.59
CA ILE A 146 7.19 -19.18 5.63
C ILE A 146 6.58 -19.52 4.27
N ALA A 147 7.15 -18.99 3.19
CA ALA A 147 6.73 -19.31 1.83
C ALA A 147 6.78 -20.83 1.56
N SER A 148 7.83 -21.50 2.06
CA SER A 148 7.96 -22.96 1.96
C SER A 148 6.87 -23.71 2.76
N LYS A 149 6.41 -23.17 3.89
CA LYS A 149 5.26 -23.75 4.63
C LYS A 149 3.96 -23.54 3.85
N VAL A 150 3.75 -22.33 3.33
CA VAL A 150 2.59 -22.02 2.48
C VAL A 150 2.57 -22.95 1.26
N ALA A 151 3.70 -23.14 0.57
CA ALA A 151 3.79 -23.98 -0.62
C ALA A 151 3.50 -25.48 -0.38
N LYS A 152 3.51 -25.96 0.86
CA LYS A 152 3.14 -27.35 1.21
C LYS A 152 1.63 -27.59 1.22
N VAL A 153 0.82 -26.55 1.28
CA VAL A 153 -0.63 -26.69 1.21
C VAL A 153 -1.01 -26.88 -0.26
N PRO A 154 -1.84 -27.87 -0.62
CA PRO A 154 -2.32 -28.07 -1.98
C PRO A 154 -2.92 -26.79 -2.57
N SER A 155 -2.61 -26.48 -3.84
CA SER A 155 -2.94 -25.20 -4.47
C SER A 155 -4.43 -24.88 -4.55
N ASP A 156 -5.26 -25.90 -4.74
CA ASP A 156 -6.72 -25.79 -4.73
C ASP A 156 -7.26 -25.44 -3.32
N ILE A 157 -6.70 -26.07 -2.29
CA ILE A 157 -7.04 -25.77 -0.89
C ILE A 157 -6.56 -24.36 -0.52
N GLN A 158 -5.36 -23.95 -0.95
CA GLN A 158 -4.89 -22.57 -0.74
C GLN A 158 -5.84 -21.55 -1.35
N ALA A 159 -6.25 -21.75 -2.59
CA ALA A 159 -7.17 -20.85 -3.28
C ALA A 159 -8.51 -20.73 -2.53
N ILE A 160 -9.05 -21.85 -2.05
CA ILE A 160 -10.29 -21.88 -1.26
C ILE A 160 -10.10 -21.16 0.08
N ASN A 161 -9.00 -21.44 0.80
CA ASN A 161 -8.71 -20.80 2.08
C ASN A 161 -8.58 -19.30 1.94
N LYS A 162 -7.77 -18.83 0.98
CA LYS A 162 -7.63 -17.41 0.67
C LYS A 162 -9.00 -16.79 0.35
N ARG A 163 -9.75 -17.40 -0.56
CA ARG A 163 -11.06 -16.88 -0.96
C ARG A 163 -12.08 -16.87 0.20
N SER A 164 -12.00 -17.82 1.13
CA SER A 164 -12.91 -17.85 2.28
C SER A 164 -12.75 -16.63 3.18
N ILE A 165 -11.50 -16.20 3.43
CA ILE A 165 -11.21 -14.99 4.22
C ILE A 165 -11.63 -13.74 3.44
N HIS A 166 -11.22 -13.62 2.18
CA HIS A 166 -11.59 -12.46 1.36
C HIS A 166 -13.10 -12.29 1.24
N ARG A 167 -13.84 -13.39 1.07
CA ARG A 167 -15.31 -13.33 0.99
C ARG A 167 -15.94 -12.76 2.27
N GLN A 168 -15.43 -13.13 3.45
CA GLN A 168 -15.93 -12.56 4.71
C GLN A 168 -15.65 -11.04 4.78
N MET A 169 -14.44 -10.63 4.41
CA MET A 169 -14.06 -9.22 4.40
C MET A 169 -14.89 -8.42 3.37
N GLU A 170 -15.16 -9.01 2.20
CA GLU A 170 -16.02 -8.39 1.17
C GLU A 170 -17.48 -8.22 1.66
N ILE A 171 -18.03 -9.23 2.34
CA ILE A 171 -19.39 -9.13 2.93
C ILE A 171 -19.45 -8.02 3.99
N MET A 172 -18.36 -7.78 4.70
CA MET A 172 -18.24 -6.68 5.66
C MET A 172 -18.07 -5.32 4.98
N GLY A 173 -17.95 -5.24 3.65
CA GLY A 173 -17.82 -4.01 2.88
C GLY A 173 -16.39 -3.57 2.60
N MET A 174 -15.38 -4.43 2.83
CA MET A 174 -13.97 -4.04 2.69
C MET A 174 -13.65 -3.61 1.26
N ARG A 175 -14.05 -4.36 0.24
CA ARG A 175 -13.78 -4.02 -1.16
C ARG A 175 -14.39 -2.67 -1.55
N ASP A 176 -15.64 -2.43 -1.20
CA ASP A 176 -16.34 -1.18 -1.48
C ASP A 176 -15.71 0.00 -0.71
N GLY A 177 -15.36 -0.22 0.56
CA GLY A 177 -14.71 0.78 1.39
C GLY A 177 -13.32 1.18 0.86
N ILE A 178 -12.51 0.21 0.39
CA ILE A 178 -11.21 0.47 -0.22
C ILE A 178 -11.39 1.26 -1.52
N THR A 179 -12.33 0.86 -2.37
CA THR A 179 -12.62 1.53 -3.65
C THR A 179 -13.08 2.97 -3.43
N ALA A 180 -13.88 3.22 -2.39
CA ALA A 180 -14.34 4.57 -2.04
C ALA A 180 -13.19 5.52 -1.64
N GLY A 181 -12.03 5.00 -1.23
CA GLY A 181 -10.82 5.81 -0.98
C GLY A 181 -10.42 6.66 -2.19
N THR A 182 -10.55 6.10 -3.37
CA THR A 182 -10.26 6.77 -4.64
C THR A 182 -11.09 8.04 -4.85
N GLU A 183 -12.36 8.04 -4.42
CA GLU A 183 -13.24 9.21 -4.54
C GLU A 183 -12.74 10.37 -3.69
N LEU A 184 -12.28 10.06 -2.48
CA LEU A 184 -11.73 11.07 -1.57
C LEU A 184 -10.35 11.56 -2.03
N GLN A 185 -9.54 10.67 -2.60
CA GLN A 185 -8.27 11.03 -3.23
C GLN A 185 -8.52 12.02 -4.39
N ALA A 186 -9.44 11.69 -5.30
CA ALA A 186 -9.78 12.55 -6.42
C ALA A 186 -10.30 13.92 -5.94
N LEU A 187 -11.13 13.95 -4.90
CA LEU A 187 -11.61 15.19 -4.28
C LEU A 187 -10.47 16.03 -3.71
N ALA A 188 -9.51 15.40 -3.01
CA ALA A 188 -8.36 16.07 -2.42
C ALA A 188 -7.48 16.75 -3.49
N MET A 189 -7.37 16.16 -4.69
CA MET A 189 -6.63 16.76 -5.82
C MET A 189 -7.19 18.12 -6.26
N HIS A 190 -8.44 18.44 -5.92
CA HIS A 190 -9.05 19.73 -6.19
C HIS A 190 -8.83 20.76 -5.08
N SER A 191 -8.27 20.37 -3.93
CA SER A 191 -7.99 21.30 -2.83
C SER A 191 -6.92 22.35 -3.22
N ASN A 192 -6.99 23.52 -2.60
CA ASN A 192 -6.00 24.57 -2.86
C ASN A 192 -4.60 24.15 -2.40
N SER A 193 -4.51 23.51 -1.23
CA SER A 193 -3.23 23.04 -0.67
C SER A 193 -2.54 22.03 -1.58
N THR A 194 -3.28 21.08 -2.17
CA THR A 194 -2.73 20.13 -3.14
C THR A 194 -2.25 20.83 -4.41
N LYS A 195 -3.03 21.75 -4.94
CA LYS A 195 -2.64 22.53 -6.13
C LYS A 195 -1.38 23.36 -5.92
N GLU A 196 -1.24 23.94 -4.74
CA GLU A 196 -0.03 24.69 -4.35
C GLU A 196 1.18 23.77 -4.25
N HIS A 197 1.02 22.63 -3.58
CA HIS A 197 2.08 21.64 -3.44
C HIS A 197 2.54 21.06 -4.79
N LEU A 198 1.62 20.75 -5.69
CA LEU A 198 1.96 20.29 -7.05
C LEU A 198 2.76 21.35 -7.84
N LYS A 199 2.49 22.63 -7.64
CA LYS A 199 3.30 23.72 -8.22
C LYS A 199 4.70 23.75 -7.60
N GLU A 200 4.83 23.58 -6.29
CA GLU A 200 6.13 23.50 -5.62
C GLU A 200 6.93 22.30 -6.15
N LEU A 201 6.34 21.12 -6.28
CA LEU A 201 6.98 19.94 -6.86
C LEU A 201 7.48 20.17 -8.28
N SER A 202 6.71 20.88 -9.11
CA SER A 202 7.10 21.19 -10.48
C SER A 202 8.26 22.19 -10.57
N SER A 203 8.49 22.98 -9.52
CA SER A 203 9.61 23.94 -9.43
C SER A 203 10.90 23.37 -8.83
N GLY A 204 10.80 22.28 -8.04
CA GLY A 204 11.96 21.62 -7.45
C GLY A 204 11.55 20.52 -6.45
N LEU A 205 11.69 19.26 -6.87
CA LEU A 205 11.26 18.10 -6.07
C LEU A 205 11.87 18.07 -4.67
N LYS A 206 13.19 18.22 -4.57
CA LYS A 206 13.90 18.12 -3.28
C LYS A 206 13.46 19.20 -2.32
N GLU A 207 13.41 20.46 -2.77
CA GLU A 207 13.03 21.60 -1.93
C GLU A 207 11.56 21.52 -1.47
N ALA A 208 10.69 20.96 -2.31
CA ALA A 208 9.28 20.78 -1.97
C ALA A 208 9.08 19.68 -0.91
N LEU A 209 9.88 18.60 -0.94
CA LEU A 209 9.83 17.52 0.05
C LEU A 209 10.47 17.94 1.38
N ASP A 210 11.55 18.70 1.37
CA ASP A 210 12.26 19.14 2.59
C ASP A 210 11.45 20.15 3.44
N LYS A 211 10.41 20.77 2.88
CA LYS A 211 9.54 21.74 3.57
C LYS A 211 8.40 21.10 4.38
N ARG A 212 8.22 19.81 4.30
CA ARG A 212 7.04 19.10 4.86
C ARG A 212 7.45 17.91 5.72
#